data_41de1b7fb3927cac095c5bdeb4b66514
#
_entry.id   41de1b7fb3927cac095c5bdeb4b66514
#
_cell.length_a   1.000
_cell.length_b   1.000
_cell.length_c   1.000
_cell.angle_alpha   90.00
_cell.angle_beta   90.00
_cell.angle_gamma   90.00
#
_symmetry.space_group_name_H-M   'P 1'
#
loop_
_entity.id
_entity.type
_entity.pdbx_description
1 polymer ?
#
loop_
_entity_poly.entity_id
_entity_poly.type
_entity_poly.pdbx_seq_one_letter_code
_entity_poly.pdbx_strand_id
1 'polypeptide(L)'
;MAITIPTQIEKCKGAMLATAIGDALGWPNEPRSKNRIEKPKVNDFFVEWTRSCKEPRWHDERILPGEYSDDTQMTLSVARSIIVGDWERFLAEKELPFWLRYERGGGGALLKAARSINDKKELLWQSPYHAKAYFSAGGNGAAMRILPHVIANANRADISALMLDVIKDTLITHGHPRAFLGATCYAFALDYLLRKDTVLEYGELVSAVIDGQQSWGAFPNHDVFGQ
;
A
#
# COMPACT_ATOMS: atom_id res chain seq x y z
N MET A 1 2.10 23.46 27.09
CA MET A 1 2.30 23.94 25.71
C MET A 1 1.00 23.66 24.94
N ALA A 2 0.48 24.65 24.21
CA ALA A 2 -0.69 24.41 23.33
C ALA A 2 -0.25 23.52 22.17
N ILE A 3 -0.98 22.43 21.91
CA ILE A 3 -0.74 21.55 20.76
C ILE A 3 -1.25 22.32 19.53
N THR A 4 -0.35 22.64 18.61
CA THR A 4 -0.72 23.22 17.32
C THR A 4 -1.09 22.09 16.36
N ILE A 5 -2.32 22.13 15.83
CA ILE A 5 -2.76 21.15 14.81
C ILE A 5 -2.10 21.52 13.48
N PRO A 6 -1.44 20.57 12.79
CA PRO A 6 -0.83 20.82 11.49
C PRO A 6 -1.87 21.14 10.42
N THR A 7 -1.49 21.93 9.42
CA THR A 7 -2.28 22.14 8.22
C THR A 7 -2.45 20.84 7.43
N GLN A 8 -3.46 20.76 6.57
CA GLN A 8 -3.68 19.57 5.72
C GLN A 8 -2.45 19.21 4.87
N ILE A 9 -1.75 20.23 4.33
CA ILE A 9 -0.52 20.02 3.56
C ILE A 9 0.59 19.41 4.42
N GLU A 10 0.76 19.89 5.65
CA GLU A 10 1.74 19.34 6.59
C GLU A 10 1.39 17.92 6.99
N LYS A 11 0.10 17.62 7.21
CA LYS A 11 -0.38 16.24 7.46
C LYS A 11 -0.07 15.31 6.27
N CYS A 12 -0.34 15.74 5.04
CA CYS A 12 -0.03 14.95 3.84
C CYS A 12 1.49 14.68 3.71
N LYS A 13 2.32 15.70 3.89
CA LYS A 13 3.78 15.55 3.89
C LYS A 13 4.25 14.62 5.01
N GLY A 14 3.72 14.81 6.22
CA GLY A 14 4.00 13.97 7.37
C GLY A 14 3.61 12.51 7.15
N ALA A 15 2.46 12.25 6.55
CA ALA A 15 2.00 10.89 6.22
C ALA A 15 2.92 10.18 5.22
N MET A 16 3.34 10.86 4.15
CA MET A 16 4.30 10.31 3.17
C MET A 16 5.65 10.00 3.83
N LEU A 17 6.16 10.90 4.66
CA LEU A 17 7.42 10.68 5.39
C LEU A 17 7.29 9.55 6.42
N ALA A 18 6.18 9.50 7.17
CA ALA A 18 5.91 8.46 8.15
C ALA A 18 5.81 7.07 7.52
N THR A 19 5.25 6.96 6.30
CA THR A 19 5.22 5.72 5.53
C THR A 19 6.64 5.22 5.25
N ALA A 20 7.52 6.07 4.73
CA ALA A 20 8.91 5.70 4.43
C ALA A 20 9.73 5.39 5.70
N ILE A 21 9.52 6.17 6.78
CA ILE A 21 10.18 5.94 8.07
C ILE A 21 9.72 4.61 8.68
N GLY A 22 8.41 4.35 8.69
CA GLY A 22 7.83 3.12 9.23
C GLY A 22 8.31 1.88 8.48
N ASP A 23 8.36 1.94 7.16
CA ASP A 23 8.91 0.90 6.28
C ASP A 23 10.39 0.64 6.62
N ALA A 24 11.23 1.67 6.62
CA ALA A 24 12.67 1.53 6.90
C ALA A 24 12.98 1.02 8.32
N LEU A 25 12.15 1.33 9.31
CA LEU A 25 12.26 0.81 10.68
C LEU A 25 11.73 -0.63 10.80
N GLY A 26 10.67 -0.96 10.06
CA GLY A 26 10.00 -2.26 10.11
C GLY A 26 10.71 -3.35 9.32
N TRP A 27 11.27 -3.02 8.18
CA TRP A 27 11.85 -3.96 7.23
C TRP A 27 12.93 -4.90 7.79
N PRO A 28 13.86 -4.47 8.69
CA PRO A 28 14.82 -5.38 9.32
C PRO A 28 14.18 -6.53 10.13
N ASN A 29 12.91 -6.40 10.53
CA ASN A 29 12.18 -7.38 11.31
C ASN A 29 11.39 -8.39 10.47
N GLU A 30 11.41 -8.26 9.15
CA GLU A 30 10.74 -9.17 8.25
C GLU A 30 11.43 -10.55 8.13
N PRO A 31 10.69 -11.60 7.67
CA PRO A 31 11.21 -12.99 7.62
C PRO A 31 12.49 -13.21 6.83
N ARG A 32 12.83 -12.32 5.90
CA ARG A 32 14.04 -12.42 5.06
C ARG A 32 15.28 -11.74 5.67
N SER A 33 15.11 -11.07 6.80
CA SER A 33 16.25 -10.50 7.50
C SER A 33 17.10 -11.63 8.12
N LYS A 34 18.40 -11.64 7.83
CA LYS A 34 19.36 -12.52 8.51
C LYS A 34 19.61 -12.12 9.97
N ASN A 35 19.36 -10.85 10.28
CA ASN A 35 19.50 -10.32 11.63
C ASN A 35 18.24 -10.52 12.48
N ARG A 36 17.24 -11.25 11.96
CA ARG A 36 16.02 -11.56 12.68
C ARG A 36 16.36 -12.31 13.96
N ILE A 37 16.41 -11.60 15.05
CA ILE A 37 16.55 -12.14 16.38
C ILE A 37 15.23 -12.81 16.75
N GLU A 38 15.29 -13.89 17.53
CA GLU A 38 14.13 -14.67 18.01
C GLU A 38 13.03 -13.82 18.69
N LYS A 39 13.35 -12.60 19.08
CA LYS A 39 12.38 -11.59 19.55
C LYS A 39 12.62 -10.31 18.76
N PRO A 40 11.62 -9.85 17.97
CA PRO A 40 11.74 -8.58 17.27
C PRO A 40 12.00 -7.47 18.27
N LYS A 41 13.14 -6.80 18.14
CA LYS A 41 13.38 -5.55 18.85
C LYS A 41 12.69 -4.46 18.06
N VAL A 42 11.77 -3.76 18.71
CA VAL A 42 11.28 -2.49 18.19
C VAL A 42 12.46 -1.52 18.27
N ASN A 43 13.07 -1.24 17.11
CA ASN A 43 14.11 -0.23 17.03
C ASN A 43 13.41 1.12 16.79
N ASP A 44 13.81 2.11 17.57
CA ASP A 44 13.43 3.51 17.39
C ASP A 44 14.46 4.30 16.57
N PHE A 45 15.40 3.59 15.96
CA PHE A 45 16.46 4.13 15.10
C PHE A 45 16.72 3.19 13.91
N PHE A 46 17.22 3.77 12.82
CA PHE A 46 17.60 3.02 11.62
C PHE A 46 18.86 2.19 11.87
N VAL A 47 18.83 0.95 11.43
CA VAL A 47 19.96 0.00 11.57
C VAL A 47 20.45 -0.47 10.21
N GLU A 48 21.74 -0.81 10.16
CA GLU A 48 22.29 -1.59 9.06
C GLU A 48 21.98 -3.06 9.28
N TRP A 49 21.58 -3.77 8.21
CA TRP A 49 21.27 -5.20 8.28
C TRP A 49 21.49 -5.91 6.93
N THR A 50 21.37 -7.24 6.93
CA THR A 50 21.58 -8.05 5.73
C THR A 50 20.30 -8.78 5.36
N ARG A 51 19.86 -8.58 4.12
CA ARG A 51 18.72 -9.27 3.51
C ARG A 51 19.21 -10.47 2.72
N SER A 52 18.51 -11.62 2.83
CA SER A 52 18.71 -12.77 1.95
C SER A 52 17.80 -12.69 0.74
N CYS A 53 18.39 -12.51 -0.42
CA CYS A 53 17.70 -12.47 -1.72
C CYS A 53 17.72 -13.84 -2.39
N LYS A 54 16.60 -14.26 -3.01
CA LYS A 54 16.47 -15.55 -3.68
C LYS A 54 16.72 -15.49 -5.18
N GLU A 55 16.48 -14.37 -5.80
CA GLU A 55 16.57 -14.17 -7.25
C GLU A 55 17.48 -12.99 -7.61
N PRO A 56 18.19 -13.07 -8.74
CA PRO A 56 18.27 -14.19 -9.68
C PRO A 56 19.10 -15.38 -9.18
N ARG A 57 19.86 -15.18 -8.11
CA ARG A 57 20.62 -16.21 -7.37
C ARG A 57 20.60 -15.89 -5.90
N TRP A 58 20.70 -16.90 -5.06
CA TRP A 58 20.85 -16.71 -3.62
C TRP A 58 22.07 -15.81 -3.35
N HIS A 59 21.82 -14.63 -2.80
CA HIS A 59 22.85 -13.66 -2.41
C HIS A 59 22.39 -12.87 -1.20
N ASP A 60 23.34 -12.26 -0.56
CA ASP A 60 23.10 -11.36 0.54
C ASP A 60 23.20 -9.92 0.06
N GLU A 61 22.21 -9.12 0.40
CA GLU A 61 22.16 -7.69 0.13
C GLU A 61 22.36 -6.93 1.44
N ARG A 62 23.35 -6.05 1.46
CA ARG A 62 23.57 -5.13 2.57
C ARG A 62 22.60 -3.97 2.45
N ILE A 63 21.80 -3.75 3.51
CA ILE A 63 20.83 -2.66 3.59
C ILE A 63 21.39 -1.62 4.56
N LEU A 64 21.50 -0.38 4.10
CA LEU A 64 22.00 0.72 4.90
C LEU A 64 20.90 1.32 5.78
N PRO A 65 21.27 2.04 6.89
CA PRO A 65 20.30 2.71 7.73
C PRO A 65 19.43 3.70 6.94
N GLY A 66 18.10 3.58 7.09
CA GLY A 66 17.12 4.44 6.42
C GLY A 66 16.75 4.01 4.99
N GLU A 67 17.34 2.93 4.47
CA GLU A 67 16.85 2.34 3.22
C GLU A 67 15.51 1.64 3.45
N TYR A 68 14.62 1.73 2.46
CA TYR A 68 13.22 1.28 2.51
C TYR A 68 12.93 0.15 1.52
N SER A 69 11.83 -0.56 1.75
CA SER A 69 11.38 -1.72 0.96
C SER A 69 10.42 -1.37 -0.18
N ASP A 70 9.71 -2.39 -0.67
CA ASP A 70 8.67 -2.24 -1.69
C ASP A 70 7.46 -1.44 -1.22
N ASP A 71 7.20 -1.33 0.07
CA ASP A 71 6.11 -0.53 0.63
C ASP A 71 6.25 0.94 0.19
N THR A 72 7.40 1.53 0.42
CA THR A 72 7.69 2.91 -0.01
C THR A 72 7.86 3.00 -1.52
N GLN A 73 8.53 2.02 -2.16
CA GLN A 73 8.68 2.00 -3.61
C GLN A 73 7.32 2.04 -4.31
N MET A 74 6.37 1.22 -3.88
CA MET A 74 5.04 1.16 -4.46
C MET A 74 4.19 2.38 -4.13
N THR A 75 4.31 2.94 -2.92
CA THR A 75 3.68 4.21 -2.58
C THR A 75 4.11 5.32 -3.54
N LEU A 76 5.41 5.42 -3.83
CA LEU A 76 5.95 6.38 -4.80
C LEU A 76 5.50 6.09 -6.24
N SER A 77 5.36 4.81 -6.62
CA SER A 77 4.85 4.42 -7.94
C SER A 77 3.40 4.85 -8.14
N VAL A 78 2.54 4.65 -7.13
CA VAL A 78 1.15 5.13 -7.16
C VAL A 78 1.11 6.66 -7.22
N ALA A 79 1.92 7.36 -6.42
CA ALA A 79 1.98 8.82 -6.43
C ALA A 79 2.36 9.37 -7.82
N ARG A 80 3.39 8.81 -8.45
CA ARG A 80 3.78 9.20 -9.83
C ARG A 80 2.68 8.93 -10.83
N SER A 81 1.98 7.80 -10.70
CA SER A 81 0.87 7.44 -11.60
C SER A 81 -0.28 8.45 -11.51
N ILE A 82 -0.64 8.88 -10.29
CA ILE A 82 -1.68 9.90 -10.07
C ILE A 82 -1.27 11.25 -10.69
N ILE A 83 -0.01 11.65 -10.55
CA ILE A 83 0.50 12.91 -11.11
C ILE A 83 0.43 12.92 -12.65
N VAL A 84 0.62 11.78 -13.29
CA VAL A 84 0.51 11.64 -14.76
C VAL A 84 -0.93 11.78 -15.25
N GLY A 85 -1.94 11.40 -14.45
CA GLY A 85 -3.37 11.60 -14.71
C GLY A 85 -4.15 10.36 -15.16
N ASP A 86 -3.56 9.42 -15.90
CA ASP A 86 -4.14 8.09 -16.21
C ASP A 86 -3.49 7.05 -15.30
N TRP A 87 -3.78 7.20 -14.00
CA TRP A 87 -3.03 6.51 -12.95
C TRP A 87 -3.14 4.98 -13.04
N GLU A 88 -4.32 4.44 -13.35
CA GLU A 88 -4.58 3.01 -13.39
C GLU A 88 -3.72 2.35 -14.48
N ARG A 89 -3.78 2.92 -15.67
CA ARG A 89 -3.01 2.45 -16.81
C ARG A 89 -1.52 2.68 -16.61
N PHE A 90 -1.11 3.85 -16.11
CA PHE A 90 0.29 4.17 -15.91
C PHE A 90 0.92 3.27 -14.84
N LEU A 91 0.20 3.01 -13.73
CA LEU A 91 0.65 2.08 -12.69
C LEU A 91 0.85 0.67 -13.26
N ALA A 92 -0.14 0.15 -14.00
CA ALA A 92 -0.10 -1.19 -14.54
C ALA A 92 0.97 -1.33 -15.65
N GLU A 93 0.97 -0.44 -16.66
CA GLU A 93 1.77 -0.63 -17.86
C GLU A 93 3.19 -0.05 -17.79
N LYS A 94 3.45 0.88 -16.86
CA LYS A 94 4.74 1.57 -16.74
C LYS A 94 5.42 1.32 -15.40
N GLU A 95 4.76 1.66 -14.30
CA GLU A 95 5.38 1.61 -12.98
C GLU A 95 5.67 0.17 -12.51
N LEU A 96 4.71 -0.75 -12.61
CA LEU A 96 4.92 -2.14 -12.20
C LEU A 96 6.02 -2.85 -13.02
N PRO A 97 6.06 -2.76 -14.37
CA PRO A 97 7.17 -3.29 -15.16
C PRO A 97 8.51 -2.65 -14.84
N PHE A 98 8.53 -1.34 -14.60
CA PHE A 98 9.76 -0.63 -14.24
C PHE A 98 10.24 -1.06 -12.84
N TRP A 99 9.33 -1.15 -11.86
CA TRP A 99 9.63 -1.56 -10.49
C TRP A 99 10.31 -2.93 -10.41
N LEU A 100 9.95 -3.90 -11.27
CA LEU A 100 10.61 -5.21 -11.30
C LEU A 100 12.14 -5.15 -11.48
N ARG A 101 12.68 -4.04 -11.99
CA ARG A 101 14.12 -3.88 -12.24
C ARG A 101 14.92 -3.51 -10.98
N TYR A 102 14.22 -3.01 -9.95
CA TYR A 102 14.84 -2.53 -8.71
C TYR A 102 14.03 -2.89 -7.46
N GLU A 103 13.19 -3.93 -7.55
CA GLU A 103 12.32 -4.35 -6.46
C GLU A 103 13.11 -4.73 -5.21
N ARG A 104 12.59 -4.35 -4.05
CA ARG A 104 13.22 -4.58 -2.76
C ARG A 104 12.18 -5.13 -1.77
N GLY A 105 12.07 -6.45 -1.72
CA GLY A 105 11.20 -7.10 -0.74
C GLY A 105 9.80 -7.49 -1.22
N GLY A 106 9.47 -7.25 -2.48
CA GLY A 106 8.15 -7.47 -3.02
C GLY A 106 7.50 -8.79 -2.67
N GLY A 107 6.25 -8.75 -2.19
CA GLY A 107 5.45 -9.92 -1.87
C GLY A 107 5.09 -10.73 -3.11
N GLY A 108 4.87 -12.05 -2.91
CA GLY A 108 4.62 -12.98 -4.03
C GLY A 108 3.43 -12.61 -4.93
N ALA A 109 2.38 -12.01 -4.38
CA ALA A 109 1.22 -11.57 -5.16
C ALA A 109 1.59 -10.40 -6.09
N LEU A 110 2.25 -9.38 -5.54
CA LEU A 110 2.71 -8.21 -6.28
C LEU A 110 3.70 -8.60 -7.39
N LEU A 111 4.70 -9.42 -7.08
CA LEU A 111 5.68 -9.91 -8.06
C LEU A 111 5.03 -10.69 -9.20
N LYS A 112 4.07 -11.57 -8.91
CA LYS A 112 3.35 -12.33 -9.94
C LYS A 112 2.52 -11.41 -10.84
N ALA A 113 1.82 -10.44 -10.26
CA ALA A 113 1.04 -9.47 -11.02
C ALA A 113 1.92 -8.62 -11.93
N ALA A 114 2.99 -8.05 -11.38
CA ALA A 114 3.92 -7.22 -12.14
C ALA A 114 4.60 -8.01 -13.29
N ARG A 115 5.00 -9.27 -13.06
CA ARG A 115 5.57 -10.13 -14.10
C ARG A 115 4.54 -10.49 -15.18
N SER A 116 3.29 -10.80 -14.80
CA SER A 116 2.23 -11.08 -15.77
C SER A 116 1.99 -9.90 -16.69
N ILE A 117 1.90 -8.70 -16.12
CA ILE A 117 1.72 -7.47 -16.88
C ILE A 117 2.95 -7.19 -17.77
N ASN A 118 4.15 -7.35 -17.22
CA ASN A 118 5.39 -7.09 -17.98
C ASN A 118 5.56 -8.05 -19.17
N ASP A 119 5.38 -9.36 -18.92
CA ASP A 119 5.73 -10.40 -19.89
C ASP A 119 4.61 -10.69 -20.86
N LYS A 120 3.34 -10.71 -20.39
CA LYS A 120 2.18 -11.14 -21.17
C LYS A 120 1.22 -10.00 -21.49
N LYS A 121 1.38 -8.82 -20.90
CA LYS A 121 0.45 -7.69 -20.99
C LYS A 121 -0.96 -8.04 -20.49
N GLU A 122 -1.07 -8.99 -19.55
CA GLU A 122 -2.31 -9.50 -19.00
C GLU A 122 -2.38 -9.25 -17.50
N LEU A 123 -3.54 -8.87 -17.01
CA LEU A 123 -3.85 -8.88 -15.58
C LEU A 123 -4.04 -10.33 -15.10
N LEU A 124 -3.62 -10.63 -13.86
CA LEU A 124 -3.58 -12.03 -13.38
C LEU A 124 -4.92 -12.77 -13.47
N TRP A 125 -6.04 -12.08 -13.26
CA TRP A 125 -7.37 -12.73 -13.33
C TRP A 125 -7.78 -13.13 -14.75
N GLN A 126 -7.20 -12.53 -15.78
CA GLN A 126 -7.44 -12.85 -17.18
C GLN A 126 -6.74 -14.15 -17.59
N SER A 127 -5.77 -14.59 -16.80
CA SER A 127 -5.05 -15.83 -17.08
C SER A 127 -5.66 -17.01 -16.34
N PRO A 128 -6.17 -18.05 -17.05
CA PRO A 128 -6.70 -19.26 -16.41
C PRO A 128 -5.71 -19.93 -15.45
N TYR A 129 -4.42 -19.81 -15.73
CA TYR A 129 -3.35 -20.42 -14.95
C TYR A 129 -3.06 -19.65 -13.65
N HIS A 130 -3.36 -18.37 -13.57
CA HIS A 130 -3.01 -17.50 -12.47
C HIS A 130 -4.21 -17.03 -11.64
N ALA A 131 -5.43 -17.21 -12.12
CA ALA A 131 -6.65 -16.76 -11.45
C ALA A 131 -6.75 -17.28 -10.01
N LYS A 132 -6.44 -18.56 -9.76
CA LYS A 132 -6.44 -19.11 -8.40
C LYS A 132 -5.45 -18.39 -7.47
N ALA A 133 -4.24 -18.10 -7.94
CA ALA A 133 -3.24 -17.39 -7.16
C ALA A 133 -3.65 -15.94 -6.89
N TYR A 134 -4.27 -15.29 -7.87
CA TYR A 134 -4.80 -13.94 -7.76
C TYR A 134 -5.92 -13.85 -6.71
N PHE A 135 -6.93 -14.71 -6.79
CA PHE A 135 -8.03 -14.74 -5.82
C PHE A 135 -7.64 -15.25 -4.43
N SER A 136 -6.47 -15.86 -4.30
CA SER A 136 -5.87 -16.24 -3.00
C SER A 136 -4.93 -15.15 -2.42
N ALA A 137 -4.70 -14.06 -3.15
CA ALA A 137 -3.78 -12.98 -2.76
C ALA A 137 -4.43 -12.05 -1.74
N GLY A 138 -4.40 -12.43 -0.47
CA GLY A 138 -4.99 -11.69 0.67
C GLY A 138 -3.97 -10.97 1.56
N GLY A 139 -2.76 -10.70 1.05
CA GLY A 139 -1.74 -9.93 1.74
C GLY A 139 -2.00 -8.42 1.74
N ASN A 140 -1.10 -7.66 2.38
CA ASN A 140 -1.19 -6.20 2.53
C ASN A 140 -0.62 -5.41 1.33
N GLY A 141 -0.16 -6.07 0.28
CA GLY A 141 0.55 -5.40 -0.84
C GLY A 141 -0.27 -4.37 -1.62
N ALA A 142 -1.60 -4.32 -1.42
CA ALA A 142 -2.43 -3.21 -1.87
C ALA A 142 -2.50 -2.10 -0.81
N ALA A 143 -2.83 -2.45 0.44
CA ALA A 143 -3.00 -1.47 1.52
C ALA A 143 -1.74 -0.61 1.75
N MET A 144 -0.55 -1.18 1.64
CA MET A 144 0.72 -0.49 1.88
C MET A 144 0.95 0.72 0.97
N ARG A 145 0.30 0.79 -0.21
CA ARG A 145 0.59 1.79 -1.25
C ARG A 145 -0.52 2.80 -1.53
N ILE A 146 -1.67 2.72 -0.83
CA ILE A 146 -2.87 3.51 -1.18
C ILE A 146 -2.86 4.95 -0.68
N LEU A 147 -1.91 5.33 0.19
CA LEU A 147 -1.84 6.68 0.75
C LEU A 147 -1.92 7.81 -0.30
N PRO A 148 -1.27 7.73 -1.49
CA PRO A 148 -1.39 8.77 -2.50
C PRO A 148 -2.81 8.98 -3.02
N HIS A 149 -3.64 7.94 -3.08
CA HIS A 149 -5.07 8.08 -3.43
C HIS A 149 -5.82 8.89 -2.38
N VAL A 150 -5.53 8.65 -1.10
CA VAL A 150 -6.13 9.42 0.01
C VAL A 150 -5.75 10.90 -0.10
N ILE A 151 -4.47 11.19 -0.33
CA ILE A 151 -3.97 12.57 -0.50
C ILE A 151 -4.62 13.26 -1.71
N ALA A 152 -4.72 12.58 -2.84
CA ALA A 152 -5.33 13.12 -4.06
C ALA A 152 -6.83 13.43 -3.90
N ASN A 153 -7.52 12.69 -3.03
CA ASN A 153 -8.95 12.85 -2.74
C ASN A 153 -9.22 13.69 -1.48
N ALA A 154 -8.20 14.19 -0.76
CA ALA A 154 -8.35 14.86 0.54
C ALA A 154 -9.28 16.09 0.55
N ASN A 155 -9.42 16.76 -0.59
CA ASN A 155 -10.30 17.94 -0.75
C ASN A 155 -11.72 17.59 -1.23
N ARG A 156 -12.03 16.31 -1.50
CA ARG A 156 -13.36 15.88 -1.95
C ARG A 156 -14.26 15.60 -0.76
N ALA A 157 -15.51 16.05 -0.83
CA ALA A 157 -16.50 15.76 0.22
C ALA A 157 -16.99 14.29 0.17
N ASP A 158 -17.07 13.70 -1.03
CA ASP A 158 -17.53 12.32 -1.24
C ASP A 158 -16.35 11.35 -1.19
N ILE A 159 -16.42 10.42 -0.25
CA ILE A 159 -15.43 9.36 -0.05
C ILE A 159 -15.53 8.26 -1.12
N SER A 160 -16.65 8.17 -1.84
CA SER A 160 -16.89 7.09 -2.82
C SER A 160 -15.86 7.08 -3.93
N ALA A 161 -15.41 8.26 -4.39
CA ALA A 161 -14.35 8.36 -5.39
C ALA A 161 -13.02 7.79 -4.89
N LEU A 162 -12.64 8.09 -3.63
CA LEU A 162 -11.46 7.51 -2.99
C LEU A 162 -11.56 5.99 -2.91
N MET A 163 -12.71 5.48 -2.44
CA MET A 163 -12.89 4.05 -2.27
C MET A 163 -12.85 3.31 -3.62
N LEU A 164 -13.40 3.91 -4.67
CA LEU A 164 -13.30 3.36 -6.02
C LEU A 164 -11.84 3.29 -6.51
N ASP A 165 -11.06 4.34 -6.31
CA ASP A 165 -9.64 4.35 -6.66
C ASP A 165 -8.86 3.28 -5.89
N VAL A 166 -9.12 3.13 -4.58
CA VAL A 166 -8.49 2.10 -3.74
C VAL A 166 -8.85 0.68 -4.16
N ILE A 167 -10.12 0.44 -4.53
CA ILE A 167 -10.56 -0.86 -5.05
C ILE A 167 -9.88 -1.16 -6.38
N LYS A 168 -9.86 -0.22 -7.31
CA LYS A 168 -9.21 -0.39 -8.61
C LYS A 168 -7.71 -0.65 -8.48
N ASP A 169 -7.02 0.09 -7.59
CA ASP A 169 -5.62 -0.14 -7.29
C ASP A 169 -5.39 -1.56 -6.75
N THR A 170 -6.23 -1.99 -5.80
CA THR A 170 -6.16 -3.34 -5.24
C THR A 170 -6.33 -4.41 -6.32
N LEU A 171 -7.30 -4.23 -7.22
CA LEU A 171 -7.59 -5.16 -8.31
C LEU A 171 -6.42 -5.39 -9.26
N ILE A 172 -5.52 -4.45 -9.43
CA ILE A 172 -4.35 -4.62 -10.30
C ILE A 172 -3.49 -5.82 -9.85
N THR A 173 -3.43 -6.11 -8.54
CA THR A 173 -2.49 -7.09 -7.99
C THR A 173 -3.11 -8.14 -7.07
N HIS A 174 -4.25 -7.86 -6.43
CA HIS A 174 -4.86 -8.69 -5.39
C HIS A 174 -6.35 -8.86 -5.62
N GLY A 175 -6.84 -10.11 -5.67
CA GLY A 175 -8.26 -10.41 -5.87
C GLY A 175 -8.97 -10.97 -4.63
N HIS A 176 -8.29 -11.13 -3.50
CA HIS A 176 -8.89 -11.71 -2.31
C HIS A 176 -9.66 -10.65 -1.50
N PRO A 177 -10.89 -10.94 -1.00
CA PRO A 177 -11.70 -9.98 -0.24
C PRO A 177 -10.97 -9.33 0.94
N ARG A 178 -10.06 -10.06 1.63
CA ARG A 178 -9.26 -9.51 2.71
C ARG A 178 -8.35 -8.35 2.27
N ALA A 179 -7.81 -8.41 1.05
CA ALA A 179 -6.96 -7.34 0.52
C ALA A 179 -7.78 -6.07 0.29
N PHE A 180 -8.99 -6.20 -0.24
CA PHE A 180 -9.92 -5.07 -0.42
C PHE A 180 -10.32 -4.47 0.90
N LEU A 181 -10.77 -5.30 1.85
CA LEU A 181 -11.18 -4.82 3.17
C LEU A 181 -10.01 -4.11 3.89
N GLY A 182 -8.82 -4.69 3.86
CA GLY A 182 -7.64 -4.08 4.46
C GLY A 182 -7.28 -2.75 3.84
N ALA A 183 -7.29 -2.64 2.51
CA ALA A 183 -6.99 -1.41 1.79
C ALA A 183 -8.05 -0.32 2.04
N THR A 184 -9.33 -0.65 2.00
CA THR A 184 -10.42 0.32 2.25
C THR A 184 -10.47 0.78 3.71
N CYS A 185 -10.30 -0.12 4.68
CA CYS A 185 -10.20 0.27 6.10
C CYS A 185 -9.02 1.21 6.35
N TYR A 186 -7.87 0.92 5.74
CA TYR A 186 -6.69 1.77 5.88
C TYR A 186 -6.88 3.13 5.21
N ALA A 187 -7.45 3.16 4.00
CA ALA A 187 -7.79 4.40 3.32
C ALA A 187 -8.76 5.26 4.15
N PHE A 188 -9.77 4.62 4.76
CA PHE A 188 -10.72 5.29 5.63
C PHE A 188 -10.04 5.91 6.86
N ALA A 189 -9.16 5.15 7.51
CA ALA A 189 -8.40 5.63 8.65
C ALA A 189 -7.53 6.85 8.28
N LEU A 190 -6.84 6.79 7.15
CA LEU A 190 -6.00 7.89 6.67
C LEU A 190 -6.81 9.13 6.30
N ASP A 191 -7.94 8.97 5.58
CA ASP A 191 -8.82 10.07 5.21
C ASP A 191 -9.39 10.76 6.47
N TYR A 192 -9.84 9.97 7.45
CA TYR A 192 -10.28 10.48 8.73
C TYR A 192 -9.21 11.32 9.43
N LEU A 193 -7.97 10.80 9.53
CA LEU A 193 -6.85 11.51 10.16
C LEU A 193 -6.45 12.78 9.43
N LEU A 194 -6.46 12.78 8.10
CA LEU A 194 -6.15 13.98 7.30
C LEU A 194 -7.18 15.10 7.50
N ARG A 195 -8.45 14.74 7.71
CA ARG A 195 -9.55 15.71 7.90
C ARG A 195 -9.71 16.18 9.33
N LYS A 196 -9.25 15.41 10.30
CA LYS A 196 -9.44 15.73 11.72
C LYS A 196 -8.62 16.93 12.16
N ASP A 197 -9.30 17.92 12.73
CA ASP A 197 -8.71 19.20 13.19
C ASP A 197 -8.51 19.27 14.71
N THR A 198 -8.62 18.12 15.39
CA THR A 198 -8.40 18.00 16.84
C THR A 198 -7.44 16.86 17.13
N VAL A 199 -6.98 16.78 18.37
CA VAL A 199 -6.18 15.64 18.84
C VAL A 199 -7.04 14.39 18.82
N LEU A 200 -6.44 13.27 18.39
CA LEU A 200 -7.10 11.97 18.34
C LEU A 200 -7.32 11.43 19.76
N GLU A 201 -8.54 11.03 20.07
CA GLU A 201 -8.90 10.38 21.34
C GLU A 201 -8.63 8.87 21.28
N TYR A 202 -8.42 8.25 22.44
CA TYR A 202 -8.21 6.80 22.50
C TYR A 202 -9.42 6.05 21.96
N GLY A 203 -9.19 5.13 21.03
CA GLY A 203 -10.25 4.32 20.40
C GLY A 203 -11.05 5.02 19.30
N GLU A 204 -10.96 6.34 19.17
CA GLU A 204 -11.71 7.13 18.21
C GLU A 204 -11.49 6.69 16.77
N LEU A 205 -10.24 6.47 16.37
CA LEU A 205 -9.91 6.04 15.00
C LEU A 205 -10.55 4.69 14.67
N VAL A 206 -10.54 3.74 15.61
CA VAL A 206 -11.14 2.42 15.41
C VAL A 206 -12.64 2.54 15.23
N SER A 207 -13.32 3.32 16.09
CA SER A 207 -14.76 3.59 15.97
C SER A 207 -15.09 4.24 14.63
N ALA A 208 -14.35 5.29 14.23
CA ALA A 208 -14.56 5.98 12.97
C ALA A 208 -14.41 5.05 11.74
N VAL A 209 -13.45 4.12 11.77
CA VAL A 209 -13.28 3.13 10.69
C VAL A 209 -14.43 2.14 10.66
N ILE A 210 -14.90 1.64 11.82
CA ILE A 210 -16.03 0.72 11.91
C ILE A 210 -17.31 1.39 11.40
N ASP A 211 -17.63 2.58 11.89
CA ASP A 211 -18.82 3.32 11.49
C ASP A 211 -18.78 3.69 9.99
N GLY A 212 -17.62 4.09 9.53
CA GLY A 212 -17.39 4.38 8.13
C GLY A 212 -17.58 3.16 7.24
N GLN A 213 -17.06 2.01 7.62
CA GLN A 213 -17.24 0.75 6.88
C GLN A 213 -18.70 0.30 6.88
N GLN A 214 -19.44 0.50 7.96
CA GLN A 214 -20.86 0.16 8.02
C GLN A 214 -21.69 1.08 7.12
N SER A 215 -21.40 2.37 7.11
CA SER A 215 -22.11 3.35 6.28
C SER A 215 -21.78 3.18 4.80
N TRP A 216 -20.53 2.85 4.48
CA TRP A 216 -20.06 2.67 3.12
C TRP A 216 -20.24 1.23 2.63
N GLY A 217 -20.23 0.24 3.54
CA GLY A 217 -20.44 -1.20 3.26
C GLY A 217 -21.86 -1.57 2.86
N ALA A 218 -22.78 -0.62 2.87
CA ALA A 218 -23.87 -0.62 1.91
C ALA A 218 -23.28 -0.36 0.51
N PHE A 219 -22.46 -1.32 0.02
CA PHE A 219 -22.19 -1.39 -1.42
C PHE A 219 -23.52 -1.19 -2.11
N PRO A 220 -23.70 -0.16 -2.94
CA PRO A 220 -24.85 -0.16 -3.82
C PRO A 220 -24.80 -1.50 -4.54
N ASN A 221 -25.89 -2.26 -4.45
CA ASN A 221 -26.06 -3.55 -5.13
C ASN A 221 -26.05 -3.35 -6.63
N HIS A 222 -25.01 -2.82 -7.25
CA HIS A 222 -24.96 -2.65 -8.69
C HIS A 222 -23.52 -2.49 -9.19
N ASP A 223 -23.08 -3.48 -9.95
CA ASP A 223 -22.20 -3.37 -11.13
C ASP A 223 -20.82 -2.75 -11.00
N VAL A 224 -20.11 -3.00 -9.89
CA VAL A 224 -18.65 -2.74 -9.84
C VAL A 224 -17.89 -3.71 -10.78
N PHE A 225 -18.51 -4.80 -11.14
CA PHE A 225 -18.02 -5.79 -12.11
C PHE A 225 -18.96 -5.79 -13.32
N GLY A 226 -18.93 -4.72 -14.12
CA GLY A 226 -19.75 -4.65 -15.33
C GLY A 226 -19.77 -5.97 -16.08
N GLN A 227 -21.00 -6.46 -16.34
CA GLN A 227 -21.25 -7.62 -17.20
C GLN A 227 -20.75 -7.35 -18.60
#